data_37f49a696b68b4bd4720e5c3dc62d61a
#
_entry.id   37f49a696b68b4bd4720e5c3dc62d61a
#
_cell.length_a   1.000
_cell.length_b   1.000
_cell.length_c   1.000
_cell.angle_alpha   90.00
_cell.angle_beta   90.00
_cell.angle_gamma   90.00
#
_symmetry.space_group_name_H-M   'P 1'
#
loop_
_entity.id
_entity.type
_entity.pdbx_description
1 polymer ?
#
loop_
_entity_poly.entity_id
_entity_poly.type
_entity_poly.pdbx_seq_one_letter_code
_entity_poly.pdbx_strand_id
1 'polypeptide(L)'
;METQNQINQESNSSLDNAINISQDYILSLQHPEGYWVGELESNVTLTAETVLLYKIWGISESLPNCKIKAYLCNQQNKYGGWELFYGDGGEISTSIEAYMALRLLGMSKEDSILVNAKKFILSKGGISKARIFTKFHLALIGCYSWKGLPSIPPWIMAL
;
A
#
# COMPACT_ATOMS: atom_id res chain seq x y z
N MET A 1 -38.94 -33.74 -13.32
CA MET A 1 -39.39 -32.54 -12.57
C MET A 1 -39.05 -32.63 -11.08
N GLU A 2 -39.14 -33.77 -10.43
CA GLU A 2 -38.79 -33.94 -9.01
C GLU A 2 -37.31 -33.68 -8.68
N THR A 3 -36.38 -34.12 -9.53
CA THR A 3 -34.94 -33.94 -9.32
C THR A 3 -34.49 -32.47 -9.31
N GLN A 4 -35.11 -31.60 -10.14
CA GLN A 4 -34.78 -30.18 -10.22
C GLN A 4 -35.29 -29.42 -8.99
N ASN A 5 -36.44 -29.81 -8.44
CA ASN A 5 -36.96 -29.23 -7.19
C ASN A 5 -36.14 -29.62 -5.97
N GLN A 6 -35.62 -30.86 -5.92
CA GLN A 6 -34.73 -31.29 -4.82
C GLN A 6 -33.40 -30.54 -4.86
N ILE A 7 -32.77 -30.38 -6.02
CA ILE A 7 -31.52 -29.60 -6.18
C ILE A 7 -31.72 -28.14 -5.76
N ASN A 8 -32.83 -27.52 -6.10
CA ASN A 8 -33.14 -26.15 -5.72
C ASN A 8 -33.42 -26.01 -4.20
N GLN A 9 -34.04 -27.00 -3.57
CA GLN A 9 -34.26 -26.99 -2.11
C GLN A 9 -32.97 -27.18 -1.33
N GLU A 10 -32.10 -28.07 -1.75
CA GLU A 10 -30.77 -28.26 -1.11
C GLU A 10 -29.86 -27.04 -1.29
N SER A 11 -29.89 -26.40 -2.45
CA SER A 11 -29.14 -25.16 -2.72
C SER A 11 -29.64 -24.01 -1.86
N ASN A 12 -30.95 -23.82 -1.71
CA ASN A 12 -31.51 -22.79 -0.82
C ASN A 12 -31.18 -23.02 0.64
N SER A 13 -31.26 -24.28 1.11
CA SER A 13 -30.90 -24.66 2.48
C SER A 13 -29.40 -24.37 2.77
N SER A 14 -28.51 -24.64 1.80
CA SER A 14 -27.09 -24.33 1.92
C SER A 14 -26.82 -22.82 1.95
N LEU A 15 -27.53 -22.05 1.15
CA LEU A 15 -27.43 -20.58 1.11
C LEU A 15 -27.95 -19.97 2.42
N ASP A 16 -29.11 -20.38 2.89
CA ASP A 16 -29.69 -19.89 4.14
C ASP A 16 -28.78 -20.20 5.34
N ASN A 17 -28.17 -21.39 5.36
CA ASN A 17 -27.19 -21.74 6.38
C ASN A 17 -25.94 -20.86 6.31
N ALA A 18 -25.41 -20.58 5.12
CA ALA A 18 -24.27 -19.68 4.93
C ALA A 18 -24.59 -18.24 5.38
N ILE A 19 -25.79 -17.75 5.08
CA ILE A 19 -26.29 -16.44 5.50
C ILE A 19 -26.35 -16.37 7.05
N ASN A 20 -26.96 -17.37 7.69
CA ASN A 20 -27.11 -17.42 9.15
C ASN A 20 -25.73 -17.44 9.85
N ILE A 21 -24.80 -18.29 9.39
CA ILE A 21 -23.44 -18.35 9.93
C ILE A 21 -22.73 -17.00 9.78
N SER A 22 -22.88 -16.34 8.63
CA SER A 22 -22.27 -15.03 8.38
C SER A 22 -22.87 -13.93 9.25
N GLN A 23 -24.18 -13.94 9.45
CA GLN A 23 -24.87 -13.00 10.35
C GLN A 23 -24.44 -13.21 11.79
N ASP A 24 -24.44 -14.44 12.28
CA ASP A 24 -24.03 -14.78 13.65
C ASP A 24 -22.57 -14.35 13.89
N TYR A 25 -21.69 -14.57 12.91
CA TYR A 25 -20.30 -14.13 12.99
C TYR A 25 -20.18 -12.60 13.09
N ILE A 26 -20.85 -11.87 12.21
CA ILE A 26 -20.82 -10.38 12.24
C ILE A 26 -21.40 -9.86 13.56
N LEU A 27 -22.51 -10.41 14.01
CA LEU A 27 -23.13 -10.01 15.28
C LEU A 27 -22.24 -10.34 16.48
N SER A 28 -21.49 -11.43 16.44
CA SER A 28 -20.54 -11.80 17.50
C SER A 28 -19.37 -10.82 17.64
N LEU A 29 -19.04 -10.09 16.56
CA LEU A 29 -17.99 -9.05 16.54
C LEU A 29 -18.51 -7.68 16.96
N GLN A 30 -19.80 -7.52 17.18
CA GLN A 30 -20.40 -6.22 17.56
C GLN A 30 -19.96 -5.82 18.97
N HIS A 31 -19.46 -4.58 19.11
CA HIS A 31 -19.16 -4.01 20.41
C HIS A 31 -20.45 -3.88 21.25
N PRO A 32 -20.41 -4.01 22.60
CA PRO A 32 -21.60 -3.86 23.45
C PRO A 32 -22.38 -2.55 23.26
N GLU A 33 -21.70 -1.49 22.78
CA GLU A 33 -22.32 -0.19 22.46
C GLU A 33 -22.94 -0.14 21.05
N GLY A 34 -23.00 -1.28 20.32
CA GLY A 34 -23.73 -1.43 19.05
C GLY A 34 -22.97 -1.09 17.78
N TYR A 35 -21.68 -0.80 17.83
CA TYR A 35 -20.85 -0.52 16.65
C TYR A 35 -19.88 -1.68 16.32
N TRP A 36 -19.30 -1.67 15.11
CA TRP A 36 -18.21 -2.55 14.68
C TRP A 36 -16.95 -1.74 14.43
N VAL A 37 -15.81 -2.30 14.79
CA VAL A 37 -14.49 -1.77 14.45
C VAL A 37 -13.86 -2.72 13.45
N GLY A 38 -13.63 -2.25 12.23
CA GLY A 38 -12.82 -2.95 11.24
C GLY A 38 -11.37 -2.46 11.34
N GLU A 39 -10.42 -3.36 11.52
CA GLU A 39 -9.01 -3.01 11.40
C GLU A 39 -8.71 -2.70 9.93
N LEU A 40 -8.21 -1.49 9.67
CA LEU A 40 -7.74 -1.09 8.35
C LEU A 40 -6.22 -1.23 8.30
N GLU A 41 -5.73 -2.29 7.68
CA GLU A 41 -4.32 -2.41 7.35
C GLU A 41 -4.02 -1.57 6.12
N SER A 42 -3.17 -0.57 6.30
CA SER A 42 -2.69 0.27 5.20
C SER A 42 -1.59 -0.45 4.41
N ASN A 43 -1.49 -0.17 3.11
CA ASN A 43 -0.35 -0.62 2.32
C ASN A 43 0.94 0.11 2.73
N VAL A 44 2.07 -0.32 2.17
CA VAL A 44 3.40 0.20 2.52
C VAL A 44 3.59 1.69 2.21
N THR A 45 2.74 2.31 1.39
CA THR A 45 2.84 3.72 1.01
C THR A 45 2.84 4.63 2.22
N LEU A 46 1.91 4.46 3.18
CA LEU A 46 1.87 5.31 4.39
C LEU A 46 3.13 5.17 5.23
N THR A 47 3.64 3.95 5.38
CA THR A 47 4.90 3.73 6.12
C THR A 47 6.09 4.37 5.39
N ALA A 48 6.16 4.24 4.08
CA ALA A 48 7.22 4.84 3.26
C ALA A 48 7.15 6.36 3.28
N GLU A 49 5.98 6.94 3.09
CA GLU A 49 5.76 8.40 3.13
C GLU A 49 6.05 8.99 4.52
N THR A 50 5.77 8.26 5.59
CA THR A 50 6.16 8.66 6.95
C THR A 50 7.69 8.82 7.06
N VAL A 51 8.47 7.88 6.51
CA VAL A 51 9.94 7.99 6.48
C VAL A 51 10.39 9.23 5.71
N LEU A 52 9.79 9.50 4.54
CA LEU A 52 10.08 10.69 3.75
C LEU A 52 9.74 11.98 4.51
N LEU A 53 8.58 12.03 5.15
CA LEU A 53 8.14 13.19 5.96
C LEU A 53 9.11 13.49 7.09
N TYR A 54 9.51 12.48 7.87
CA TYR A 54 10.47 12.65 8.96
C TYR A 54 11.85 13.09 8.44
N LYS A 55 12.23 12.63 7.24
CA LYS A 55 13.45 13.09 6.57
C LYS A 55 13.37 14.57 6.18
N ILE A 56 12.24 15.02 5.64
CA ILE A 56 12.00 16.42 5.26
C ILE A 56 12.06 17.33 6.48
N TRP A 57 11.51 16.91 7.61
CA TRP A 57 11.51 17.66 8.87
C TRP A 57 12.80 17.55 9.67
N GLY A 58 13.75 16.71 9.26
CA GLY A 58 15.02 16.54 9.97
C GLY A 58 14.92 15.80 11.31
N ILE A 59 13.84 15.03 11.53
CA ILE A 59 13.56 14.30 12.78
C ILE A 59 13.60 12.78 12.61
N SER A 60 14.35 12.30 11.62
CA SER A 60 14.43 10.86 11.28
C SER A 60 14.89 9.95 12.41
N GLU A 61 15.61 10.50 13.41
CA GLU A 61 16.07 9.74 14.58
C GLU A 61 14.93 9.26 15.50
N SER A 62 13.77 9.91 15.42
CA SER A 62 12.59 9.54 16.21
C SER A 62 11.87 8.29 15.67
N LEU A 63 12.26 7.78 14.49
CA LEU A 63 11.61 6.63 13.88
C LEU A 63 12.13 5.29 14.43
N PRO A 64 11.27 4.28 14.58
CA PRO A 64 11.67 2.91 14.90
C PRO A 64 12.26 2.21 13.67
N ASN A 65 13.42 2.69 13.20
CA ASN A 65 14.04 2.35 11.93
C ASN A 65 14.13 0.85 11.65
N CYS A 66 14.48 0.04 12.67
CA CYS A 66 14.61 -1.42 12.50
C CYS A 66 13.26 -2.08 12.20
N LYS A 67 12.18 -1.64 12.86
CA LYS A 67 10.83 -2.18 12.65
C LYS A 67 10.29 -1.79 11.28
N ILE A 68 10.50 -0.53 10.88
CA ILE A 68 10.07 -0.04 9.57
C ILE A 68 10.82 -0.77 8.44
N LYS A 69 12.13 -0.93 8.56
CA LYS A 69 12.91 -1.73 7.59
C LYS A 69 12.39 -3.15 7.47
N ALA A 70 12.22 -3.84 8.60
CA ALA A 70 11.73 -5.21 8.62
C ALA A 70 10.34 -5.32 7.96
N TYR A 71 9.44 -4.40 8.28
CA TYR A 71 8.11 -4.35 7.67
C TYR A 71 8.19 -4.18 6.15
N LEU A 72 8.88 -3.13 5.68
CA LEU A 72 9.02 -2.87 4.24
C LEU A 72 9.68 -4.04 3.49
N CYS A 73 10.72 -4.66 4.06
CA CYS A 73 11.37 -5.81 3.45
C CYS A 73 10.42 -7.03 3.35
N ASN A 74 9.65 -7.30 4.40
CA ASN A 74 8.72 -8.43 4.45
C ASN A 74 7.52 -8.26 3.49
N GLN A 75 7.17 -7.02 3.15
CA GLN A 75 6.08 -6.71 2.22
C GLN A 75 6.50 -6.73 0.74
N GLN A 76 7.80 -6.92 0.44
CA GLN A 76 8.23 -7.04 -0.95
C GLN A 76 7.70 -8.35 -1.55
N ASN A 77 7.01 -8.24 -2.68
CA ASN A 77 6.47 -9.41 -3.37
C ASN A 77 7.54 -10.17 -4.16
N LYS A 78 7.19 -11.34 -4.67
CA LYS A 78 8.09 -12.22 -5.44
C LYS A 78 8.63 -11.60 -6.74
N TYR A 79 8.03 -10.52 -7.22
CA TYR A 79 8.46 -9.79 -8.42
C TYR A 79 9.41 -8.64 -8.09
N GLY A 80 9.69 -8.39 -6.81
CA GLY A 80 10.57 -7.32 -6.34
C GLY A 80 9.89 -5.97 -6.14
N GLY A 81 8.57 -5.87 -6.34
CA GLY A 81 7.78 -4.68 -6.09
C GLY A 81 6.99 -4.74 -4.77
N TRP A 82 6.23 -3.68 -4.50
CA TRP A 82 5.26 -3.61 -3.41
C TRP A 82 3.87 -3.38 -3.96
N GLU A 83 2.91 -4.02 -3.34
CA GLU A 83 1.51 -4.02 -3.77
C GLU A 83 0.75 -2.82 -3.19
N LEU A 84 -0.16 -2.26 -3.97
CA LEU A 84 -1.11 -1.25 -3.52
C LEU A 84 -2.29 -1.91 -2.81
N PHE A 85 -2.72 -3.05 -3.33
CA PHE A 85 -3.70 -3.94 -2.73
C PHE A 85 -3.30 -5.40 -2.98
N TYR A 86 -3.78 -6.29 -2.17
CA TYR A 86 -3.39 -7.70 -2.19
C TYR A 86 -3.62 -8.34 -3.57
N GLY A 87 -2.54 -8.87 -4.16
CA GLY A 87 -2.59 -9.62 -5.41
C GLY A 87 -2.48 -8.77 -6.69
N ASP A 88 -2.20 -7.45 -6.62
CA ASP A 88 -2.02 -6.62 -7.81
C ASP A 88 -0.68 -6.86 -8.55
N GLY A 89 0.22 -7.66 -7.95
CA GLY A 89 1.53 -7.99 -8.53
C GLY A 89 2.58 -6.89 -8.42
N GLY A 90 2.26 -5.80 -7.75
CA GLY A 90 3.14 -4.66 -7.47
C GLY A 90 2.81 -3.41 -8.30
N GLU A 91 2.69 -2.28 -7.61
CA GLU A 91 2.42 -0.96 -8.17
C GLU A 91 3.69 -0.12 -8.17
N ILE A 92 3.92 0.60 -9.28
CA ILE A 92 5.18 1.30 -9.52
C ILE A 92 5.45 2.43 -8.52
N SER A 93 4.46 3.22 -8.17
CA SER A 93 4.61 4.38 -7.27
C SER A 93 4.87 3.93 -5.85
N THR A 94 4.09 2.96 -5.36
CA THR A 94 4.28 2.29 -4.07
C THR A 94 5.68 1.68 -3.97
N SER A 95 6.15 1.04 -5.06
CA SER A 95 7.50 0.44 -5.10
C SER A 95 8.61 1.49 -5.09
N ILE A 96 8.42 2.63 -5.73
CA ILE A 96 9.38 3.74 -5.70
C ILE A 96 9.45 4.35 -4.30
N GLU A 97 8.32 4.56 -3.65
CA GLU A 97 8.22 5.12 -2.30
C GLU A 97 8.88 4.20 -1.27
N ALA A 98 8.58 2.89 -1.32
CA ALA A 98 9.23 1.88 -0.48
C ALA A 98 10.74 1.78 -0.71
N TYR A 99 11.19 1.80 -1.98
CA TYR A 99 12.61 1.84 -2.34
C TYR A 99 13.31 3.05 -1.71
N MET A 100 12.73 4.25 -1.85
CA MET A 100 13.30 5.48 -1.31
C MET A 100 13.33 5.47 0.22
N ALA A 101 12.26 5.01 0.87
CA ALA A 101 12.22 4.89 2.32
C ALA A 101 13.34 3.98 2.84
N LEU A 102 13.54 2.80 2.24
CA LEU A 102 14.62 1.89 2.59
C LEU A 102 16.01 2.52 2.38
N ARG A 103 16.18 3.29 1.29
CA ARG A 103 17.43 4.05 1.05
C ARG A 103 17.68 5.11 2.11
N LEU A 104 16.66 5.88 2.50
CA LEU A 104 16.73 6.90 3.55
C LEU A 104 17.00 6.30 4.93
N LEU A 105 16.53 5.08 5.17
CA LEU A 105 16.82 4.29 6.37
C LEU A 105 18.24 3.64 6.34
N GLY A 106 19.06 3.95 5.34
CA GLY A 106 20.46 3.53 5.25
C GLY A 106 20.67 2.13 4.68
N MET A 107 19.70 1.55 3.95
CA MET A 107 19.92 0.28 3.25
C MET A 107 20.83 0.49 2.03
N SER A 108 21.79 -0.39 1.81
CA SER A 108 22.69 -0.32 0.65
C SER A 108 21.94 -0.57 -0.65
N LYS A 109 22.30 0.16 -1.71
CA LYS A 109 21.73 -0.06 -3.06
C LYS A 109 22.11 -1.42 -3.66
N GLU A 110 23.13 -2.07 -3.10
CA GLU A 110 23.59 -3.41 -3.44
C GLU A 110 22.80 -4.51 -2.70
N ASP A 111 21.96 -4.15 -1.72
CA ASP A 111 21.10 -5.11 -1.04
C ASP A 111 20.11 -5.76 -2.03
N SER A 112 19.90 -7.05 -1.88
CA SER A 112 19.08 -7.86 -2.79
C SER A 112 17.66 -7.33 -2.92
N ILE A 113 17.07 -6.84 -1.83
CA ILE A 113 15.73 -6.20 -1.79
C ILE A 113 15.72 -4.99 -2.73
N LEU A 114 16.73 -4.10 -2.63
CA LEU A 114 16.79 -2.89 -3.43
C LEU A 114 17.20 -3.17 -4.89
N VAL A 115 18.03 -4.17 -5.12
CA VAL A 115 18.37 -4.62 -6.48
C VAL A 115 17.11 -5.14 -7.20
N ASN A 116 16.31 -5.97 -6.55
CA ASN A 116 15.06 -6.49 -7.10
C ASN A 116 14.04 -5.38 -7.32
N ALA A 117 13.88 -4.48 -6.35
CA ALA A 117 13.02 -3.31 -6.47
C ALA A 117 13.39 -2.43 -7.67
N LYS A 118 14.68 -2.14 -7.85
CA LYS A 118 15.17 -1.38 -9.00
C LYS A 118 14.82 -2.05 -10.32
N LYS A 119 15.03 -3.38 -10.44
CA LYS A 119 14.66 -4.13 -11.64
C LYS A 119 13.16 -4.03 -11.92
N PHE A 120 12.33 -4.23 -10.88
CA PHE A 120 10.88 -4.10 -10.98
C PHE A 120 10.47 -2.70 -11.46
N ILE A 121 10.94 -1.64 -10.79
CA ILE A 121 10.62 -0.26 -11.13
C ILE A 121 11.00 0.06 -12.59
N LEU A 122 12.18 -0.35 -13.02
CA LEU A 122 12.64 -0.13 -14.39
C LEU A 122 11.80 -0.89 -15.43
N SER A 123 11.40 -2.13 -15.13
CA SER A 123 10.52 -2.93 -16.00
C SER A 123 9.13 -2.30 -16.20
N LYS A 124 8.66 -1.52 -15.22
CA LYS A 124 7.39 -0.77 -15.27
C LYS A 124 7.51 0.62 -15.89
N GLY A 125 8.70 0.99 -16.41
CA GLY A 125 8.93 2.28 -17.08
C GLY A 125 9.55 3.37 -16.20
N GLY A 126 10.00 3.03 -15.00
CA GLY A 126 10.74 3.93 -14.10
C GLY A 126 9.91 5.10 -13.54
N ILE A 127 10.59 6.08 -12.97
CA ILE A 127 9.97 7.23 -12.28
C ILE A 127 9.02 8.02 -13.19
N SER A 128 9.24 8.01 -14.52
CA SER A 128 8.37 8.70 -15.46
C SER A 128 6.91 8.25 -15.41
N LYS A 129 6.67 7.00 -15.06
CA LYS A 129 5.33 6.38 -14.95
C LYS A 129 4.72 6.47 -13.56
N ALA A 130 5.46 6.97 -12.57
CA ALA A 130 4.96 7.14 -11.21
C ALA A 130 3.87 8.22 -11.14
N ARG A 131 3.01 8.10 -10.12
CA ARG A 131 2.01 9.11 -9.76
C ARG A 131 2.66 10.46 -9.49
N ILE A 132 1.90 11.52 -9.68
CA ILE A 132 2.40 12.88 -9.48
C ILE A 132 2.83 13.13 -8.03
N PHE A 133 2.11 12.59 -7.05
CA PHE A 133 2.46 12.73 -5.64
C PHE A 133 3.78 12.05 -5.30
N THR A 134 4.05 10.86 -5.84
CA THR A 134 5.36 10.20 -5.68
C THR A 134 6.50 11.06 -6.23
N LYS A 135 6.32 11.63 -7.43
CA LYS A 135 7.31 12.58 -8.01
C LYS A 135 7.48 13.83 -7.14
N PHE A 136 6.39 14.36 -6.59
CA PHE A 136 6.41 15.50 -5.69
C PHE A 136 7.21 15.20 -4.42
N HIS A 137 6.95 14.07 -3.76
CA HIS A 137 7.71 13.62 -2.60
C HIS A 137 9.20 13.46 -2.90
N LEU A 138 9.53 12.88 -4.06
CA LEU A 138 10.93 12.78 -4.50
C LEU A 138 11.58 14.13 -4.76
N ALA A 139 10.83 15.12 -5.26
CA ALA A 139 11.33 16.47 -5.46
C ALA A 139 11.60 17.18 -4.14
N LEU A 140 10.75 17.00 -3.12
CA LEU A 140 10.95 17.57 -1.78
C LEU A 140 12.26 17.11 -1.13
N ILE A 141 12.69 15.87 -1.40
CA ILE A 141 13.97 15.33 -0.89
C ILE A 141 15.13 15.48 -1.87
N GLY A 142 14.95 16.24 -2.97
CA GLY A 142 16.00 16.52 -3.96
C GLY A 142 16.31 15.37 -4.93
N CYS A 143 15.47 14.32 -4.98
CA CYS A 143 15.66 13.14 -5.83
C CYS A 143 14.91 13.20 -7.17
N TYR A 144 14.15 14.27 -7.41
CA TYR A 144 13.44 14.51 -8.66
C TYR A 144 13.43 16.01 -8.98
N SER A 145 13.43 16.37 -10.27
CA SER A 145 13.43 17.79 -10.68
C SER A 145 12.04 18.39 -10.59
N TRP A 146 11.92 19.56 -9.97
CA TRP A 146 10.69 20.35 -9.93
C TRP A 146 10.15 20.68 -11.33
N LYS A 147 11.03 20.80 -12.34
CA LYS A 147 10.63 21.03 -13.74
C LYS A 147 9.81 19.87 -14.34
N GLY A 148 9.88 18.68 -13.73
CA GLY A 148 9.10 17.51 -14.14
C GLY A 148 7.72 17.42 -13.49
N LEU A 149 7.33 18.41 -12.67
CA LEU A 149 6.03 18.50 -12.03
C LEU A 149 5.17 19.57 -12.73
N PRO A 150 3.84 19.39 -12.78
CA PRO A 150 2.95 20.43 -13.28
C PRO A 150 3.02 21.67 -12.38
N SER A 151 3.01 22.82 -13.01
CA SER A 151 2.89 24.10 -12.30
C SER A 151 1.45 24.29 -11.82
N ILE A 152 1.28 24.52 -10.51
CA ILE A 152 0.00 24.91 -9.93
C ILE A 152 -0.02 26.43 -9.85
N PRO A 153 -0.88 27.12 -10.63
CA PRO A 153 -0.94 28.56 -10.59
C PRO A 153 -1.42 29.05 -9.21
N PRO A 154 -0.78 30.08 -8.59
CA PRO A 154 -1.15 30.57 -7.26
C PRO A 154 -2.61 31.00 -7.13
N TRP A 155 -3.23 31.47 -8.19
CA TRP A 155 -4.62 31.93 -8.18
C TRP A 155 -5.65 30.81 -7.92
N ILE A 156 -5.29 29.53 -8.15
CA ILE A 156 -6.14 28.37 -7.81
C ILE A 156 -6.39 28.27 -6.30
N MET A 157 -5.48 28.83 -5.49
CA MET A 157 -5.59 28.85 -4.03
C MET A 157 -6.51 29.97 -3.53
N ALA A 158 -6.99 30.84 -4.42
CA ALA A 158 -7.85 31.98 -4.11
C ALA A 158 -9.33 31.72 -4.47
N LEU A 159 -9.66 30.53 -4.96
CA LEU A 159 -11.03 30.08 -5.22
C LEU A 159 -11.55 29.22 -4.07
#